data_2f2b3ccf4769863ad5e15c78429c67c1
#
_entry.id   2f2b3ccf4769863ad5e15c78429c67c1
#
_cell.length_a   1.000
_cell.length_b   1.000
_cell.length_c   1.000
_cell.angle_alpha   90.00
_cell.angle_beta   90.00
_cell.angle_gamma   90.00
#
_symmetry.space_group_name_H-M   'P 1'
#
loop_
_entity.id
_entity.type
_entity.pdbx_description
1 polymer ?
#
loop_
_entity_poly.entity_id
_entity_poly.type
_entity_poly.pdbx_seq_one_letter_code
_entity_poly.pdbx_strand_id
1 'polypeptide(L)' 'MTGTNSAVIWLVLVIVLLAIEIATLGLT' A
#
# COMPACT_ATOMS: atom_id res chain seq x y z
N MET A 1 -19.50 8.21 4.36
CA MET A 1 -19.04 8.06 4.13
C MET A 1 -18.43 8.12 3.54
N THR A 2 -17.78 8.32 3.30
CA THR A 2 -17.23 8.46 2.79
C THR A 2 -16.50 7.79 2.01
N GLY A 3 -16.71 7.33 0.95
CA GLY A 3 -15.99 6.53 0.04
C GLY A 3 -14.64 7.06 -0.38
N THR A 4 -14.54 8.33 -0.53
CA THR A 4 -13.28 8.96 -0.97
C THR A 4 -12.15 8.70 0.01
N ASN A 5 -12.42 8.87 1.29
CA ASN A 5 -11.39 8.64 2.29
C ASN A 5 -11.01 7.16 2.35
N SER A 6 -12.00 6.28 2.23
CA SER A 6 -11.74 4.85 2.24
C SER A 6 -10.87 4.44 1.06
N ALA A 7 -11.14 5.01 -0.11
CA ALA A 7 -10.36 4.68 -1.30
C ALA A 7 -8.90 5.15 -1.14
N VAL A 8 -8.71 6.33 -0.60
CA VAL A 8 -7.36 6.85 -0.38
C VAL A 8 -6.60 5.97 0.60
N ILE A 9 -7.24 5.59 1.70
CA ILE A 9 -6.62 4.73 2.69
C ILE A 9 -6.23 3.39 2.07
N TRP A 10 -7.13 2.81 1.29
CA TRP A 10 -6.86 1.56 0.59
C TRP A 10 -5.66 1.67 -0.32
N LEU A 11 -5.61 2.72 -1.12
CA LEU A 11 -4.50 2.93 -2.04
C LEU A 11 -3.17 3.05 -1.30
N VAL A 12 -3.16 3.80 -0.21
CA VAL A 12 -1.94 3.96 0.59
C VAL A 12 -1.49 2.61 1.14
N LEU A 13 -2.43 1.84 1.67
CA LEU A 13 -2.09 0.52 2.21
C LEU A 13 -1.51 -0.40 1.14
N VAL A 14 -2.10 -0.41 -0.04
CA VAL A 14 -1.62 -1.25 -1.14
C VAL A 14 -0.22 -0.81 -1.58
N ILE A 15 0.00 0.49 -1.70
CA ILE A 15 1.30 1.01 -2.09
C ILE A 15 2.37 0.65 -1.07
N VAL A 16 2.05 0.79 0.22
CA VAL A 16 3.00 0.45 1.28
C VAL A 16 3.31 -1.05 1.24
N LEU A 17 2.30 -1.87 1.06
CA LEU A 17 2.49 -3.31 1.00
C LEU A 17 3.41 -3.70 -0.17
N LEU A 18 3.16 -3.13 -1.34
CA LEU A 18 4.00 -3.39 -2.50
C LEU A 18 5.43 -2.92 -2.28
N ALA A 19 5.60 -1.76 -1.67
CA ALA A 19 6.93 -1.23 -1.39
C ALA A 19 7.71 -2.17 -0.46
N ILE A 20 7.05 -2.69 0.56
CA ILE A 20 7.67 -3.62 1.49
C ILE A 20 8.06 -4.92 0.77
N GLU A 21 7.20 -5.42 -0.09
CA GLU A 21 7.48 -6.65 -0.82
C GLU A 21 8.70 -6.50 -1.73
N ILE A 22 8.77 -5.40 -2.45
CA ILE A 22 9.90 -5.13 -3.33
C ILE A 22 11.18 -5.00 -2.53
N ALA A 23 11.13 -4.30 -1.40
CA ALA A 23 12.29 -4.14 -0.53
C ALA A 23 12.77 -5.49 0.01
N THR A 24 11.84 -6.35 0.40
CA THR A 24 12.19 -7.68 0.91
C THR A 24 12.83 -8.53 -0.18
N LEU A 25 12.29 -8.50 -1.39
CA LEU A 25 12.86 -9.24 -2.50
C LEU A 25 14.26 -8.73 -2.84
N GLY A 26 14.45 -7.43 -2.73
CA GLY A 26 15.77 -6.85 -2.99
C GLY A 26 16.80 -7.26 -1.96
N LEU A 27 16.36 -7.55 -0.73
CA LEU A 27 17.27 -8.02 0.31
C LEU A 27 17.58 -9.50 0.20
N THR A 28 16.68 -10.25 -0.40
CA THR A 28 16.88 -11.68 -0.58
C THR A 28 17.76 -11.95 -1.79
#